data_b03221aac276cc55f34ac4ea121e8ff9
#
_entry.id   b03221aac276cc55f34ac4ea121e8ff9
#
_cell.length_a   1.000
_cell.length_b   1.000
_cell.length_c   1.000
_cell.angle_alpha   90.00
_cell.angle_beta   90.00
_cell.angle_gamma   90.00
#
_symmetry.space_group_name_H-M   'P 1'
#
loop_
_entity.id
_entity.type
_entity.pdbx_description
1 polymer ?
#
loop_
_entity_poly.entity_id
_entity_poly.type
_entity_poly.pdbx_seq_one_letter_code
_entity_poly.pdbx_strand_id
1 'polypeptide(L)'
;MRHKKSGRQLNRNSSHRKALMKNLTLSLFEFEKIKTSLPKAKELRRVAEPLITLAKTDSLMRRRLAYSKIRSKKLVKKLFEDLGPRFKNR
;
A
#
# COMPACT_ATOMS: atom_id res chain seq x y z
N MET A 1 24.96 1.86 11.22
CA MET A 1 24.25 2.32 10.74
C MET A 1 23.34 1.68 10.06
N ARG A 2 22.41 1.83 9.92
CA ARG A 2 21.42 1.24 9.45
C ARG A 2 21.24 1.39 8.12
N HIS A 3 21.94 1.72 7.47
CA HIS A 3 21.78 1.89 6.12
C HIS A 3 21.53 0.66 5.37
N LYS A 4 21.66 -0.47 5.92
CA LYS A 4 21.39 -1.69 5.19
C LYS A 4 19.94 -2.00 5.11
N LYS A 5 19.09 -1.22 5.75
CA LYS A 5 17.68 -1.48 5.68
C LYS A 5 17.15 -1.20 4.31
N SER A 6 16.19 -2.00 3.89
CA SER A 6 15.46 -1.77 2.69
C SER A 6 14.61 -0.52 2.85
N GLY A 7 14.51 0.32 1.87
CA GLY A 7 13.71 1.52 1.87
C GLY A 7 14.40 2.71 2.52
N ARG A 8 13.72 3.83 2.56
CA ARG A 8 14.23 5.07 3.10
C ARG A 8 13.81 5.26 4.53
N GLN A 9 14.69 5.84 5.35
CA GLN A 9 14.39 6.07 6.75
C GLN A 9 13.37 7.17 6.96
N LEU A 10 13.41 8.22 6.18
CA LEU A 10 12.48 9.35 6.27
C LEU A 10 12.53 10.04 7.64
N ASN A 11 13.68 9.96 8.31
CA ASN A 11 13.87 10.56 9.63
C ASN A 11 12.87 10.07 10.68
N ARG A 12 12.48 8.80 10.58
CA ARG A 12 11.53 8.22 11.53
C ARG A 12 12.01 6.86 11.96
N ASN A 13 11.61 6.42 13.15
CA ASN A 13 11.93 5.07 13.59
C ASN A 13 11.06 4.08 12.79
N SER A 14 11.37 2.81 12.86
CA SER A 14 10.70 1.83 12.01
C SER A 14 9.20 1.71 12.28
N SER A 15 8.76 1.87 13.54
CA SER A 15 7.34 1.83 13.85
C SER A 15 6.58 2.98 13.23
N HIS A 16 7.12 4.20 13.39
CA HIS A 16 6.52 5.37 12.81
C HIS A 16 6.50 5.29 11.29
N ARG A 17 7.57 4.77 10.70
CA ARG A 17 7.66 4.66 9.26
C ARG A 17 6.61 3.70 8.70
N LYS A 18 6.42 2.55 9.38
CA LYS A 18 5.39 1.60 8.97
C LYS A 18 4.00 2.20 9.09
N ALA A 19 3.73 2.90 10.19
CA ALA A 19 2.43 3.53 10.38
C ALA A 19 2.19 4.60 9.33
N LEU A 20 3.20 5.40 9.02
CA LEU A 20 3.08 6.43 7.99
C LEU A 20 2.77 5.82 6.64
N MET A 21 3.50 4.79 6.24
CA MET A 21 3.29 4.15 4.95
C MET A 21 1.93 3.49 4.86
N LYS A 22 1.48 2.85 5.95
CA LYS A 22 0.14 2.26 5.99
C LYS A 22 -0.93 3.33 5.81
N ASN A 23 -0.82 4.44 6.54
CA ASN A 23 -1.79 5.51 6.45
C ASN A 23 -1.81 6.16 5.07
N LEU A 24 -0.65 6.36 4.46
CA LEU A 24 -0.58 6.89 3.10
C LEU A 24 -1.19 5.94 2.09
N THR A 25 -0.97 4.63 2.27
CA THR A 25 -1.55 3.63 1.39
C THR A 25 -3.08 3.63 1.49
N LEU A 26 -3.61 3.71 2.71
CA LEU A 26 -5.05 3.77 2.92
C LEU A 26 -5.65 5.00 2.24
N SER A 27 -5.01 6.15 2.41
CA SER A 27 -5.47 7.40 1.78
C SER A 27 -5.41 7.30 0.26
N LEU A 28 -4.34 6.72 -0.27
CA LEU A 28 -4.20 6.57 -1.72
C LEU A 28 -5.32 5.70 -2.28
N PHE A 29 -5.62 4.58 -1.63
CA PHE A 29 -6.66 3.68 -2.12
C PHE A 29 -8.05 4.30 -1.97
N GLU A 30 -8.26 5.09 -0.92
CA GLU A 30 -9.56 5.71 -0.71
C GLU A 30 -9.80 6.87 -1.67
N PHE A 31 -8.85 7.76 -1.81
CA PHE A 31 -9.03 8.98 -2.61
C PHE A 31 -8.40 8.88 -4.00
N GLU A 32 -7.64 7.83 -4.26
CA GLU A 32 -6.97 7.55 -5.55
C GLU A 32 -5.93 8.59 -5.95
N LYS A 33 -5.71 9.59 -5.13
CA LYS A 33 -4.74 10.63 -5.38
C LYS A 33 -4.37 11.29 -4.07
N ILE A 34 -3.10 11.46 -3.80
CA ILE A 34 -2.64 12.18 -2.61
C ILE A 34 -1.47 13.07 -2.99
N LYS A 35 -1.20 14.06 -2.15
CA LYS A 35 0.00 14.88 -2.27
C LYS A 35 0.94 14.53 -1.14
N THR A 36 2.21 14.32 -1.46
CA THR A 36 3.21 14.00 -0.45
C THR A 36 4.58 14.36 -1.00
N SER A 37 5.62 14.25 -0.20
CA SER A 37 6.98 14.53 -0.67
C SER A 37 7.44 13.45 -1.63
N LEU A 38 8.41 13.78 -2.48
CA LEU A 38 8.94 12.83 -3.44
C LEU A 38 9.52 11.58 -2.78
N PRO A 39 10.32 11.67 -1.71
CA PRO A 39 10.82 10.46 -1.05
C PRO A 39 9.70 9.58 -0.52
N LYS A 40 8.66 10.18 0.07
CA LYS A 40 7.53 9.42 0.58
C LYS A 40 6.75 8.75 -0.55
N ALA A 41 6.58 9.44 -1.67
CA ALA A 41 5.89 8.88 -2.81
C ALA A 41 6.63 7.67 -3.37
N LYS A 42 7.96 7.74 -3.44
CA LYS A 42 8.75 6.62 -3.91
C LYS A 42 8.67 5.41 -2.99
N GLU A 43 8.66 5.63 -1.68
CA GLU A 43 8.51 4.53 -0.73
C GLU A 43 7.10 3.96 -0.75
N LEU A 44 6.10 4.83 -0.90
CA LEU A 44 4.72 4.41 -0.98
C LEU A 44 4.48 3.45 -2.13
N ARG A 45 5.13 3.69 -3.26
CA ARG A 45 5.02 2.81 -4.42
C ARG A 45 5.41 1.37 -4.10
N ARG A 46 6.43 1.20 -3.25
CA ARG A 46 6.91 -0.13 -2.86
C ARG A 46 5.88 -0.89 -2.03
N VAL A 47 4.94 -0.19 -1.39
CA VAL A 47 3.89 -0.80 -0.60
C VAL A 47 2.62 -0.96 -1.42
N ALA A 48 2.24 0.07 -2.16
CA ALA A 48 0.96 0.10 -2.88
C ALA A 48 0.93 -0.79 -4.12
N GLU A 49 1.99 -0.80 -4.90
CA GLU A 49 2.00 -1.57 -6.14
C GLU A 49 1.87 -3.08 -5.92
N PRO A 50 2.56 -3.69 -4.95
CA PRO A 50 2.36 -5.11 -4.69
C PRO A 50 0.93 -5.44 -4.28
N LEU A 51 0.25 -4.53 -3.56
CA LEU A 51 -1.13 -4.75 -3.17
C LEU A 51 -2.07 -4.72 -4.37
N ILE A 52 -1.84 -3.81 -5.31
CA ILE A 52 -2.63 -3.76 -6.53
C ILE A 52 -2.39 -5.02 -7.36
N THR A 53 -1.15 -5.46 -7.45
CA THR A 53 -0.82 -6.69 -8.16
C THR A 53 -1.52 -7.90 -7.54
N LEU A 54 -1.51 -7.97 -6.20
CA LEU A 54 -2.19 -9.02 -5.47
C LEU A 54 -3.70 -9.03 -5.80
N ALA A 55 -4.29 -7.85 -5.93
CA ALA A 55 -5.72 -7.70 -6.16
C ALA A 55 -6.16 -7.96 -7.59
N LYS A 56 -5.22 -8.16 -8.50
CA LYS A 56 -5.57 -8.49 -9.89
C LYS A 56 -6.22 -9.86 -10.02
N THR A 57 -6.03 -10.72 -9.04
CA THR A 57 -6.70 -12.01 -8.97
C THR A 57 -7.41 -12.09 -7.63
N ASP A 58 -8.72 -12.22 -7.64
CA ASP A 58 -9.51 -12.26 -6.41
C ASP A 58 -9.57 -13.67 -5.85
N SER A 59 -9.34 -13.80 -4.55
CA SER A 59 -9.54 -15.03 -3.82
C SER A 59 -9.59 -14.69 -2.35
N LEU A 60 -10.18 -15.58 -1.56
CA LEU A 60 -10.28 -15.37 -0.13
C LEU A 60 -8.89 -15.23 0.51
N MET A 61 -7.95 -16.07 0.08
CA MET A 61 -6.59 -16.01 0.59
C MET A 61 -5.93 -14.67 0.29
N ARG A 62 -6.09 -14.17 -0.94
CA ARG A 62 -5.51 -12.90 -1.34
C ARG A 62 -6.14 -11.73 -0.59
N ARG A 63 -7.46 -11.78 -0.38
CA ARG A 63 -8.14 -10.74 0.41
C ARG A 63 -7.66 -10.74 1.86
N ARG A 64 -7.47 -11.92 2.46
CA ARG A 64 -6.94 -12.01 3.81
C ARG A 64 -5.54 -11.46 3.93
N LEU A 65 -4.71 -11.74 2.93
CA LEU A 65 -3.35 -11.24 2.91
C LEU A 65 -3.34 -9.71 2.82
N ALA A 66 -4.16 -9.14 1.94
CA ALA A 66 -4.27 -7.69 1.84
C ALA A 66 -4.78 -7.10 3.14
N TYR A 67 -5.78 -7.70 3.75
CA TYR A 67 -6.31 -7.21 5.02
C TYR A 67 -5.25 -7.22 6.11
N SER A 68 -4.37 -8.22 6.13
CA SER A 68 -3.30 -8.27 7.13
C SER A 68 -2.38 -7.08 7.01
N LYS A 69 -2.30 -6.47 5.83
CA LYS A 69 -1.41 -5.33 5.59
C LYS A 69 -2.12 -3.98 5.78
N ILE A 70 -3.34 -3.83 5.32
CA ILE A 70 -4.02 -2.54 5.38
C ILE A 70 -5.11 -2.43 6.44
N ARG A 71 -5.59 -3.55 6.96
CA ARG A 71 -6.51 -3.59 8.11
C ARG A 71 -7.77 -2.75 7.93
N SER A 72 -8.28 -2.66 6.73
CA SER A 72 -9.52 -1.96 6.44
C SER A 72 -10.36 -2.81 5.51
N LYS A 73 -11.49 -3.30 5.99
CA LYS A 73 -12.37 -4.13 5.18
C LYS A 73 -12.92 -3.36 3.99
N LYS A 74 -13.25 -2.09 4.21
CA LYS A 74 -13.77 -1.22 3.17
C LYS A 74 -12.77 -1.10 2.01
N LEU A 75 -11.51 -0.88 2.34
CA LEU A 75 -10.49 -0.68 1.32
C LEU A 75 -10.03 -1.99 0.69
N VAL A 76 -10.08 -3.11 1.42
CA VAL A 76 -9.84 -4.42 0.80
C VAL A 76 -10.92 -4.68 -0.26
N LYS A 77 -12.17 -4.39 0.07
CA LYS A 77 -13.25 -4.55 -0.90
C LYS A 77 -13.01 -3.69 -2.14
N LYS A 78 -12.68 -2.42 -1.94
CA LYS A 78 -12.40 -1.52 -3.07
C LYS A 78 -11.21 -2.02 -3.88
N LEU A 79 -10.17 -2.49 -3.21
CA LEU A 79 -8.96 -2.97 -3.86
C LEU A 79 -9.29 -4.15 -4.80
N PHE A 80 -10.06 -5.11 -4.35
CA PHE A 80 -10.34 -6.31 -5.14
C PHE A 80 -11.50 -6.15 -6.11
N GLU A 81 -12.46 -5.29 -5.81
CA GLU A 81 -13.63 -5.12 -6.67
C GLU A 81 -13.49 -3.98 -7.68
N ASP A 82 -12.60 -3.04 -7.42
CA ASP A 82 -12.42 -1.88 -8.31
C ASP A 82 -10.98 -1.74 -8.78
N LEU A 83 -10.04 -1.49 -7.87
CA LEU A 83 -8.69 -1.13 -8.26
C LEU A 83 -7.94 -2.26 -8.98
N GLY A 84 -8.04 -3.48 -8.45
CA GLY A 84 -7.38 -4.63 -9.08
C GLY A 84 -7.88 -4.86 -10.51
N PRO A 85 -9.20 -4.97 -10.70
CA PRO A 85 -9.73 -5.14 -12.06
C PRO A 85 -9.40 -3.98 -12.99
N ARG A 86 -9.40 -2.76 -12.47
CA ARG A 86 -9.11 -1.56 -13.28
C ARG A 86 -7.71 -1.61 -13.87
N PHE A 87 -6.76 -2.15 -13.12
CA PHE A 87 -5.36 -2.21 -13.57
C PHE A 87 -4.91 -3.59 -14.04
N LYS A 88 -5.86 -4.50 -14.22
CA LYS A 88 -5.51 -5.90 -14.52
C LYS A 88 -4.71 -6.07 -15.81
N ASN A 89 -4.96 -5.26 -16.80
CA ASN A 89 -4.31 -5.37 -18.09
C ASN A 89 -3.11 -4.44 -18.28
N ARG A 90 -2.54 -3.98 -17.18
CA ARG A 90 -1.40 -3.08 -17.25
C ARG A 90 -0.13 -3.71 -16.78
#